data_b322290b9afa729f9d25a3c9ac6571cd
#
_entry.id   b322290b9afa729f9d25a3c9ac6571cd
#
_cell.length_a   1.000
_cell.length_b   1.000
_cell.length_c   1.000
_cell.angle_alpha   90.00
_cell.angle_beta   90.00
_cell.angle_gamma   90.00
#
_symmetry.space_group_name_H-M   'P 1'
#
loop_
_entity.id
_entity.type
_entity.pdbx_description
1 polymer ?
#
loop_
_entity_poly.entity_id
_entity_poly.type
_entity_poly.pdbx_seq_one_letter_code
_entity_poly.pdbx_strand_id
1 'polypeptide(L)'
;YENYASFALEERMAKTPDAVYKLLDQIWTPTLSKAKEELADINAEIKKDGKTFTAEGWDWRYYADRAKKAKFDLDENQVRPYLKLENVRNGVFYVANKLYGITFTQLDNLPLPHPDAQAFECKDKDGSHLGVLYMDFFPRASKKGGAWCGSYRSQTYKDGKKVAPVVTVVCNFTKPAAGQPALLSADEANTLFHEFGHALHNLFKDVHYYGVASVPRDFVELPSQIDEHWAFEPE
;
A
#
# COMPACT_ATOMS: atom_id res chain seq x y z
N TYR A 1 13.97 -7.89 -30.90
CA TYR A 1 14.50 -7.05 -29.80
C TYR A 1 15.95 -7.42 -29.52
N GLU A 2 16.75 -6.43 -29.23
CA GLU A 2 18.16 -6.62 -28.91
C GLU A 2 18.36 -7.42 -27.63
N ASN A 3 17.51 -7.16 -26.64
CA ASN A 3 17.53 -7.85 -25.34
C ASN A 3 16.14 -7.82 -24.68
N TYR A 4 15.99 -8.52 -23.54
CA TYR A 4 14.73 -8.59 -22.80
C TYR A 4 14.27 -7.22 -22.24
N ALA A 5 15.21 -6.35 -21.83
CA ALA A 5 14.86 -5.03 -21.31
C ALA A 5 14.20 -4.17 -22.41
N SER A 6 14.73 -4.16 -23.61
CA SER A 6 14.14 -3.47 -24.76
C SER A 6 12.74 -3.98 -25.09
N PHE A 7 12.51 -5.29 -25.00
CA PHE A 7 11.19 -5.89 -25.16
C PHE A 7 10.22 -5.47 -24.04
N ALA A 8 10.65 -5.61 -22.78
CA ALA A 8 9.81 -5.34 -21.63
C ALA A 8 9.41 -3.86 -21.51
N LEU A 9 10.24 -2.94 -21.98
CA LEU A 9 10.03 -1.49 -21.90
C LEU A 9 9.21 -0.93 -23.08
N GLU A 10 8.98 -1.68 -24.14
CA GLU A 10 8.23 -1.20 -25.31
C GLU A 10 6.84 -0.66 -24.95
N GLU A 11 6.15 -1.35 -24.03
CA GLU A 11 4.82 -0.97 -23.55
C GLU A 11 4.84 -0.17 -22.24
N ARG A 12 6.01 0.33 -21.81
CA ARG A 12 6.17 1.15 -20.60
C ARG A 12 6.31 2.63 -20.97
N MET A 13 6.13 3.52 -20.00
CA MET A 13 6.31 4.96 -20.18
C MET A 13 7.78 5.30 -20.49
N ALA A 14 8.72 4.61 -19.86
CA ALA A 14 10.15 4.80 -20.04
C ALA A 14 10.66 4.44 -21.45
N LYS A 15 10.01 3.51 -22.16
CA LYS A 15 10.28 3.09 -23.54
C LYS A 15 11.65 2.42 -23.78
N THR A 16 12.70 2.89 -23.17
CA THR A 16 14.07 2.42 -23.42
C THR A 16 14.85 2.18 -22.12
N PRO A 17 15.84 1.26 -22.13
CA PRO A 17 16.74 1.08 -20.99
C PRO A 17 17.49 2.36 -20.61
N ASP A 18 17.93 3.15 -21.58
CA ASP A 18 18.64 4.40 -21.33
C ASP A 18 17.80 5.41 -20.56
N ALA A 19 16.51 5.51 -20.84
CA ALA A 19 15.61 6.37 -20.08
C ALA A 19 15.47 5.92 -18.62
N VAL A 20 15.46 4.61 -18.37
CA VAL A 20 15.45 4.02 -17.02
C VAL A 20 16.75 4.35 -16.29
N TYR A 21 17.91 4.10 -16.91
CA TYR A 21 19.22 4.40 -16.31
C TYR A 21 19.38 5.88 -16.02
N LYS A 22 18.95 6.76 -16.94
CA LYS A 22 19.00 8.21 -16.71
C LYS A 22 18.25 8.62 -15.45
N LEU A 23 17.05 8.04 -15.20
CA LEU A 23 16.30 8.28 -13.97
C LEU A 23 17.01 7.73 -12.74
N LEU A 24 17.48 6.48 -12.81
CA LEU A 24 18.18 5.81 -11.72
C LEU A 24 19.44 6.56 -11.31
N ASP A 25 20.26 7.03 -12.27
CA ASP A 25 21.48 7.77 -12.00
C ASP A 25 21.23 9.11 -11.30
N GLN A 26 20.11 9.79 -11.61
CA GLN A 26 19.70 11.01 -10.91
C GLN A 26 19.38 10.77 -9.43
N ILE A 27 18.84 9.60 -9.11
CA ILE A 27 18.45 9.22 -7.75
C ILE A 27 19.64 8.59 -7.00
N TRP A 28 20.45 7.80 -7.69
CA TRP A 28 21.48 6.98 -7.08
C TRP A 28 22.51 7.78 -6.26
N THR A 29 23.05 8.85 -6.82
CA THR A 29 24.11 9.64 -6.19
C THR A 29 23.67 10.23 -4.84
N PRO A 30 22.54 10.97 -4.74
CA PRO A 30 22.07 11.48 -3.46
C PRO A 30 21.65 10.37 -2.49
N THR A 31 21.03 9.30 -2.98
CA THR A 31 20.61 8.15 -2.16
C THR A 31 21.80 7.44 -1.54
N LEU A 32 22.88 7.22 -2.32
CA LEU A 32 24.08 6.58 -1.80
C LEU A 32 24.77 7.42 -0.71
N SER A 33 24.77 8.75 -0.86
CA SER A 33 25.27 9.66 0.19
C SER A 33 24.47 9.49 1.48
N LYS A 34 23.13 9.50 1.37
CA LYS A 34 22.24 9.33 2.51
C LYS A 34 22.40 7.98 3.18
N ALA A 35 22.46 6.90 2.42
CA ALA A 35 22.69 5.55 2.94
C ALA A 35 24.00 5.42 3.72
N LYS A 36 25.06 6.11 3.30
CA LYS A 36 26.34 6.15 4.04
C LYS A 36 26.22 6.90 5.38
N GLU A 37 25.46 7.99 5.43
CA GLU A 37 25.18 8.69 6.69
C GLU A 37 24.40 7.79 7.66
N GLU A 38 23.35 7.13 7.17
CA GLU A 38 22.55 6.21 7.98
C GLU A 38 23.38 4.99 8.48
N LEU A 39 24.25 4.45 7.63
CA LEU A 39 25.18 3.40 8.03
C LEU A 39 26.14 3.88 9.14
N ALA A 40 26.57 5.14 9.09
CA ALA A 40 27.42 5.71 10.15
C ALA A 40 26.64 5.81 11.47
N ASP A 41 25.37 6.23 11.46
CA ASP A 41 24.49 6.27 12.64
C ASP A 41 24.30 4.85 13.22
N ILE A 42 24.04 3.85 12.38
CA ILE A 42 23.90 2.45 12.76
C ILE A 42 25.21 1.93 13.42
N ASN A 43 26.37 2.18 12.81
CA ASN A 43 27.64 1.76 13.37
C ASN A 43 27.98 2.49 14.69
N ALA A 44 27.48 3.71 14.88
CA ALA A 44 27.61 4.42 16.15
C ALA A 44 26.79 3.72 17.26
N GLU A 45 25.58 3.23 16.97
CA GLU A 45 24.77 2.46 17.93
C GLU A 45 25.42 1.10 18.26
N ILE A 46 26.00 0.40 17.29
CA ILE A 46 26.77 -0.83 17.50
C ILE A 46 27.92 -0.59 18.50
N LYS A 47 28.66 0.51 18.35
CA LYS A 47 29.74 0.88 19.27
C LYS A 47 29.24 1.21 20.67
N LYS A 48 28.11 1.93 20.79
CA LYS A 48 27.46 2.21 22.09
C LYS A 48 27.04 0.92 22.80
N ASP A 49 26.71 -0.11 22.05
CA ASP A 49 26.36 -1.45 22.55
C ASP A 49 27.60 -2.28 22.94
N GLY A 50 28.80 -1.68 22.90
CA GLY A 50 30.06 -2.34 23.25
C GLY A 50 30.55 -3.36 22.21
N LYS A 51 29.99 -3.32 20.99
CA LYS A 51 30.34 -4.22 19.89
C LYS A 51 31.39 -3.59 18.96
N THR A 52 32.13 -4.45 18.25
CA THR A 52 33.26 -4.02 17.39
C THR A 52 33.08 -4.37 15.93
N PHE A 53 31.96 -5.01 15.55
CA PHE A 53 31.68 -5.33 14.16
C PHE A 53 31.10 -4.14 13.41
N THR A 54 31.20 -4.15 12.10
CA THR A 54 30.52 -3.22 11.19
C THR A 54 29.18 -3.83 10.75
N ALA A 55 28.13 -3.02 10.65
CA ALA A 55 26.80 -3.48 10.27
C ALA A 55 26.79 -4.16 8.90
N GLU A 56 26.15 -5.30 8.83
CA GLU A 56 25.80 -6.02 7.62
C GLU A 56 24.29 -5.88 7.36
N GLY A 57 23.80 -6.32 6.19
CA GLY A 57 22.41 -6.16 5.82
C GLY A 57 21.39 -6.75 6.81
N TRP A 58 21.75 -7.82 7.50
CA TRP A 58 20.90 -8.47 8.52
C TRP A 58 20.86 -7.70 9.86
N ASP A 59 21.86 -6.84 10.16
CA ASP A 59 21.91 -6.03 11.37
C ASP A 59 21.11 -4.73 11.23
N TRP A 60 20.85 -4.32 9.97
CA TRP A 60 20.33 -3.01 9.63
C TRP A 60 19.06 -2.65 10.41
N ARG A 61 18.02 -3.48 10.31
CA ARG A 61 16.72 -3.17 10.93
C ARG A 61 16.81 -3.00 12.44
N TYR A 62 17.55 -3.86 13.13
CA TYR A 62 17.70 -3.80 14.57
C TYR A 62 18.38 -2.52 15.03
N TYR A 63 19.52 -2.17 14.42
CA TYR A 63 20.26 -0.97 14.82
C TYR A 63 19.68 0.32 14.25
N ALA A 64 18.98 0.28 13.11
CA ALA A 64 18.23 1.42 12.59
C ALA A 64 17.10 1.85 13.53
N ASP A 65 16.36 0.89 14.11
CA ASP A 65 15.33 1.18 15.13
C ASP A 65 15.93 1.86 16.36
N ARG A 66 17.08 1.40 16.83
CA ARG A 66 17.80 2.02 17.95
C ARG A 66 18.32 3.43 17.62
N ALA A 67 18.87 3.62 16.43
CA ALA A 67 19.32 4.93 15.94
C ALA A 67 18.14 5.90 15.82
N LYS A 68 16.99 5.44 15.29
CA LYS A 68 15.73 6.19 15.23
C LYS A 68 15.26 6.62 16.62
N LYS A 69 15.23 5.68 17.57
CA LYS A 69 14.87 5.98 18.97
C LYS A 69 15.82 6.98 19.63
N ALA A 70 17.13 6.82 19.42
CA ALA A 70 18.14 7.74 19.97
C ALA A 70 18.04 9.14 19.37
N LYS A 71 17.67 9.26 18.10
CA LYS A 71 17.63 10.52 17.33
C LYS A 71 16.32 11.30 17.53
N PHE A 72 15.21 10.59 17.64
CA PHE A 72 13.87 11.19 17.62
C PHE A 72 13.06 10.95 18.90
N ASP A 73 13.61 10.19 19.87
CA ASP A 73 12.91 9.73 21.08
C ASP A 73 11.54 9.08 20.79
N LEU A 74 11.44 8.44 19.60
CA LEU A 74 10.22 7.81 19.14
C LEU A 74 10.23 6.31 19.41
N ASP A 75 9.27 5.86 20.20
CA ASP A 75 8.96 4.45 20.40
C ASP A 75 7.66 4.10 19.66
N GLU A 76 7.73 3.22 18.67
CA GLU A 76 6.56 2.78 17.90
C GLU A 76 5.45 2.20 18.80
N ASN A 77 5.79 1.60 19.94
CA ASN A 77 4.80 1.09 20.87
C ASN A 77 3.92 2.19 21.49
N GLN A 78 4.37 3.44 21.52
CA GLN A 78 3.57 4.59 21.96
C GLN A 78 2.58 5.04 20.86
N VAL A 79 2.87 4.77 19.60
CA VAL A 79 2.04 5.17 18.44
C VAL A 79 0.97 4.11 18.13
N ARG A 80 1.32 2.82 18.24
CA ARG A 80 0.40 1.69 17.91
C ARG A 80 -1.00 1.79 18.53
N PRO A 81 -1.22 2.23 19.79
CA PRO A 81 -2.56 2.35 20.36
C PRO A 81 -3.50 3.30 19.60
N TYR A 82 -2.95 4.28 18.88
CA TYR A 82 -3.70 5.20 18.02
C TYR A 82 -4.06 4.59 16.67
N LEU A 83 -3.28 3.60 16.21
CA LEU A 83 -3.41 2.96 14.91
C LEU A 83 -4.16 1.62 15.00
N LYS A 84 -5.33 1.62 15.66
CA LYS A 84 -6.24 0.47 15.60
C LYS A 84 -6.68 0.25 14.17
N LEU A 85 -6.71 -0.99 13.71
CA LEU A 85 -7.11 -1.36 12.35
C LEU A 85 -8.42 -0.70 11.92
N GLU A 86 -9.43 -0.72 12.79
CA GLU A 86 -10.72 -0.10 12.51
C GLU A 86 -10.61 1.41 12.33
N ASN A 87 -9.76 2.08 13.10
CA ASN A 87 -9.52 3.51 12.98
C ASN A 87 -8.82 3.84 11.66
N VAL A 88 -7.78 3.09 11.31
CA VAL A 88 -7.05 3.28 10.05
C VAL A 88 -7.93 3.00 8.85
N ARG A 89 -8.72 1.91 8.88
CA ARG A 89 -9.74 1.63 7.85
C ARG A 89 -10.76 2.78 7.73
N ASN A 90 -11.26 3.28 8.82
CA ASN A 90 -12.20 4.41 8.79
C ASN A 90 -11.50 5.69 8.31
N GLY A 91 -10.21 5.84 8.59
CA GLY A 91 -9.37 6.93 8.08
C GLY A 91 -9.27 6.93 6.56
N VAL A 92 -8.97 5.78 5.93
CA VAL A 92 -8.94 5.72 4.44
C VAL A 92 -10.31 5.99 3.83
N PHE A 93 -11.41 5.56 4.47
CA PHE A 93 -12.76 5.88 4.03
C PHE A 93 -13.10 7.37 4.18
N TYR A 94 -12.66 7.99 5.28
CA TYR A 94 -12.81 9.42 5.51
C TYR A 94 -12.08 10.25 4.45
N VAL A 95 -10.83 9.92 4.17
CA VAL A 95 -10.03 10.60 3.14
C VAL A 95 -10.69 10.47 1.78
N ALA A 96 -11.09 9.27 1.38
CA ALA A 96 -11.79 9.05 0.12
C ALA A 96 -13.12 9.82 0.02
N ASN A 97 -13.85 9.93 1.14
CA ASN A 97 -15.06 10.74 1.18
C ASN A 97 -14.74 12.24 1.00
N LYS A 98 -13.71 12.75 1.67
CA LYS A 98 -13.29 14.16 1.54
C LYS A 98 -12.81 14.51 0.15
N LEU A 99 -12.01 13.64 -0.47
CA LEU A 99 -11.44 13.88 -1.79
C LEU A 99 -12.46 13.70 -2.93
N TYR A 100 -13.32 12.68 -2.83
CA TYR A 100 -14.15 12.22 -3.95
C TYR A 100 -15.65 12.18 -3.63
N GLY A 101 -16.04 12.32 -2.37
CA GLY A 101 -17.45 12.23 -1.95
C GLY A 101 -17.99 10.81 -1.86
N ILE A 102 -17.17 9.77 -2.09
CA ILE A 102 -17.61 8.37 -2.03
C ILE A 102 -17.89 7.92 -0.60
N THR A 103 -18.81 6.97 -0.47
CA THR A 103 -19.19 6.41 0.83
C THR A 103 -19.08 4.89 0.83
N PHE A 104 -18.87 4.32 2.02
CA PHE A 104 -18.67 2.88 2.24
C PHE A 104 -19.66 2.38 3.29
N THR A 105 -20.43 1.36 2.94
CA THR A 105 -21.39 0.72 3.84
C THR A 105 -21.08 -0.76 3.95
N GLN A 106 -20.86 -1.27 5.15
CA GLN A 106 -20.56 -2.69 5.36
C GLN A 106 -21.73 -3.58 4.91
N LEU A 107 -21.39 -4.69 4.27
CA LEU A 107 -22.32 -5.69 3.77
C LEU A 107 -22.09 -7.02 4.51
N ASP A 108 -23.06 -7.44 5.31
CA ASP A 108 -22.96 -8.66 6.11
C ASP A 108 -23.57 -9.90 5.42
N ASN A 109 -24.22 -9.71 4.27
CA ASN A 109 -24.97 -10.74 3.55
C ASN A 109 -24.25 -11.30 2.32
N LEU A 110 -22.97 -10.95 2.11
CA LEU A 110 -22.18 -11.47 1.02
C LEU A 110 -21.29 -12.64 1.46
N PRO A 111 -21.01 -13.60 0.57
CA PRO A 111 -20.00 -14.62 0.85
C PRO A 111 -18.62 -13.98 1.01
N LEU A 112 -17.94 -14.29 2.10
CA LEU A 112 -16.59 -13.80 2.38
C LEU A 112 -15.54 -14.87 2.06
N PRO A 113 -14.35 -14.49 1.57
CA PRO A 113 -13.26 -15.44 1.32
C PRO A 113 -12.70 -16.05 2.62
N HIS A 114 -12.89 -15.38 3.74
CA HIS A 114 -12.54 -15.83 5.09
C HIS A 114 -13.42 -15.10 6.11
N PRO A 115 -13.72 -15.71 7.29
CA PRO A 115 -14.53 -15.05 8.34
C PRO A 115 -13.98 -13.73 8.85
N ASP A 116 -12.66 -13.52 8.78
CA ASP A 116 -12.02 -12.26 9.17
C ASP A 116 -12.09 -11.18 8.07
N ALA A 117 -12.52 -11.52 6.86
CA ALA A 117 -12.66 -10.54 5.77
C ALA A 117 -13.95 -9.71 5.94
N GLN A 118 -13.95 -8.54 5.35
CA GLN A 118 -15.08 -7.61 5.36
C GLN A 118 -15.44 -7.24 3.92
N ALA A 119 -16.71 -6.94 3.69
CA ALA A 119 -17.21 -6.45 2.40
C ALA A 119 -17.93 -5.11 2.59
N PHE A 120 -17.76 -4.21 1.64
CA PHE A 120 -18.37 -2.87 1.66
C PHE A 120 -19.01 -2.54 0.31
N GLU A 121 -20.21 -2.00 0.33
CA GLU A 121 -20.77 -1.29 -0.82
C GLU A 121 -20.09 0.08 -0.93
N CYS A 122 -19.56 0.38 -2.10
CA CYS A 122 -19.01 1.69 -2.43
C CYS A 122 -20.04 2.46 -3.27
N LYS A 123 -20.40 3.66 -2.84
CA LYS A 123 -21.32 4.55 -3.57
C LYS A 123 -20.61 5.84 -3.96
N ASP A 124 -20.90 6.34 -5.13
CA ASP A 124 -20.44 7.65 -5.60
C ASP A 124 -21.13 8.77 -4.82
N LYS A 125 -20.67 10.01 -4.99
CA LYS A 125 -21.20 11.22 -4.35
C LYS A 125 -22.68 11.47 -4.61
N ASP A 126 -23.23 10.98 -5.72
CA ASP A 126 -24.64 11.04 -6.08
C ASP A 126 -25.47 9.90 -5.49
N GLY A 127 -24.85 8.99 -4.72
CA GLY A 127 -25.47 7.80 -4.13
C GLY A 127 -25.56 6.60 -5.07
N SER A 128 -25.12 6.70 -6.31
CA SER A 128 -25.10 5.59 -7.26
C SER A 128 -24.09 4.51 -6.86
N HIS A 129 -24.41 3.26 -7.18
CA HIS A 129 -23.53 2.12 -6.89
C HIS A 129 -22.24 2.18 -7.73
N LEU A 130 -21.10 2.35 -7.07
CA LEU A 130 -19.79 2.40 -7.69
C LEU A 130 -19.15 1.01 -7.82
N GLY A 131 -19.25 0.20 -6.77
CA GLY A 131 -18.68 -1.15 -6.74
C GLY A 131 -18.77 -1.80 -5.36
N VAL A 132 -18.13 -2.97 -5.23
CA VAL A 132 -17.97 -3.67 -3.96
C VAL A 132 -16.49 -3.79 -3.65
N LEU A 133 -16.12 -3.48 -2.41
CA LEU A 133 -14.77 -3.62 -1.88
C LEU A 133 -14.73 -4.72 -0.82
N TYR A 134 -13.87 -5.73 -1.04
CA TYR A 134 -13.49 -6.71 -0.02
C TYR A 134 -12.17 -6.29 0.63
N MET A 135 -12.08 -6.45 1.95
CA MET A 135 -10.85 -6.19 2.71
C MET A 135 -10.50 -7.42 3.56
N ASP A 136 -9.29 -7.94 3.37
CA ASP A 136 -8.80 -9.16 4.02
C ASP A 136 -7.44 -8.86 4.66
N PHE A 137 -7.44 -8.62 5.98
CA PHE A 137 -6.32 -7.98 6.67
C PHE A 137 -5.29 -8.94 7.25
N PHE A 138 -5.65 -10.19 7.58
CA PHE A 138 -4.82 -11.05 8.41
C PHE A 138 -4.19 -12.22 7.64
N PRO A 139 -2.98 -12.66 8.06
CA PRO A 139 -2.32 -13.82 7.46
C PRO A 139 -3.03 -15.12 7.79
N ARG A 140 -2.85 -16.12 6.93
CA ARG A 140 -3.22 -17.53 7.10
C ARG A 140 -2.38 -18.43 6.20
N ALA A 141 -2.34 -19.72 6.47
CA ALA A 141 -1.46 -20.67 5.77
C ALA A 141 -1.62 -20.68 4.24
N SER A 142 -2.84 -20.44 3.71
CA SER A 142 -3.14 -20.42 2.28
C SER A 142 -2.91 -19.05 1.61
N LYS A 143 -2.48 -18.03 2.37
CA LYS A 143 -2.35 -16.65 1.89
C LYS A 143 -0.88 -16.33 1.63
N LYS A 144 -0.59 -15.67 0.50
CA LYS A 144 0.75 -15.14 0.23
C LYS A 144 1.07 -13.98 1.16
N GLY A 145 2.34 -13.79 1.50
CA GLY A 145 2.81 -12.63 2.26
C GLY A 145 2.77 -11.34 1.46
N GLY A 146 3.01 -10.21 2.14
CA GLY A 146 2.91 -8.87 1.56
C GLY A 146 1.47 -8.35 1.53
N ALA A 147 1.23 -7.28 0.75
CA ALA A 147 -0.10 -6.74 0.52
C ALA A 147 -0.33 -6.58 -1.00
N TRP A 148 -1.58 -6.56 -1.41
CA TRP A 148 -1.94 -6.32 -2.82
C TRP A 148 -3.40 -5.92 -2.96
N CYS A 149 -3.68 -5.17 -4.02
CA CYS A 149 -5.03 -4.96 -4.51
C CYS A 149 -5.30 -5.83 -5.74
N GLY A 150 -6.51 -6.36 -5.85
CA GLY A 150 -6.97 -7.15 -6.98
C GLY A 150 -8.44 -6.91 -7.29
N SER A 151 -8.97 -7.66 -8.24
CA SER A 151 -10.41 -7.61 -8.58
C SER A 151 -10.94 -9.01 -8.84
N TYR A 152 -12.03 -9.37 -8.17
CA TYR A 152 -12.80 -10.55 -8.53
C TYR A 152 -13.59 -10.33 -9.82
N ARG A 153 -13.94 -9.07 -10.11
CA ARG A 153 -14.57 -8.64 -11.35
C ARG A 153 -14.11 -7.22 -11.67
N SER A 154 -13.55 -7.03 -12.87
CA SER A 154 -13.24 -5.69 -13.37
C SER A 154 -14.49 -4.97 -13.87
N GLN A 155 -14.48 -3.65 -13.81
CA GLN A 155 -15.51 -2.84 -14.41
C GLN A 155 -15.53 -3.08 -15.93
N THR A 156 -16.72 -3.14 -16.52
CA THR A 156 -16.96 -3.27 -17.95
C THR A 156 -18.37 -2.80 -18.31
N TYR A 157 -18.72 -2.87 -19.60
CA TYR A 157 -20.09 -2.75 -20.07
C TYR A 157 -20.55 -4.07 -20.70
N LYS A 158 -21.77 -4.47 -20.40
CA LYS A 158 -22.44 -5.61 -21.01
C LYS A 158 -23.85 -5.20 -21.43
N ASP A 159 -24.20 -5.44 -22.68
CA ASP A 159 -25.50 -5.09 -23.25
C ASP A 159 -25.89 -3.60 -23.00
N GLY A 160 -24.91 -2.69 -23.16
CA GLY A 160 -25.05 -1.26 -22.92
C GLY A 160 -25.18 -0.82 -21.47
N LYS A 161 -25.08 -1.75 -20.49
CA LYS A 161 -25.17 -1.46 -19.07
C LYS A 161 -23.80 -1.57 -18.41
N LYS A 162 -23.50 -0.61 -17.52
CA LYS A 162 -22.30 -0.64 -16.68
C LYS A 162 -22.37 -1.83 -15.71
N VAL A 163 -21.30 -2.62 -15.69
CA VAL A 163 -21.07 -3.68 -14.72
C VAL A 163 -20.03 -3.16 -13.73
N ALA A 164 -20.46 -2.93 -12.49
CA ALA A 164 -19.61 -2.40 -11.44
C ALA A 164 -18.48 -3.39 -11.06
N PRO A 165 -17.31 -2.90 -10.65
CA PRO A 165 -16.20 -3.76 -10.24
C PRO A 165 -16.45 -4.39 -8.87
N VAL A 166 -15.77 -5.52 -8.63
CA VAL A 166 -15.64 -6.13 -7.31
C VAL A 166 -14.16 -6.19 -6.99
N VAL A 167 -13.71 -5.29 -6.14
CA VAL A 167 -12.30 -5.05 -5.81
C VAL A 167 -11.95 -5.72 -4.49
N THR A 168 -10.71 -6.13 -4.31
CA THR A 168 -10.21 -6.68 -3.05
C THR A 168 -8.89 -6.03 -2.65
N VAL A 169 -8.79 -5.62 -1.40
CA VAL A 169 -7.56 -5.23 -0.71
C VAL A 169 -7.17 -6.36 0.22
N VAL A 170 -5.96 -6.86 0.09
CA VAL A 170 -5.44 -7.97 0.86
C VAL A 170 -4.15 -7.55 1.54
N CYS A 171 -4.11 -7.70 2.87
CA CYS A 171 -2.95 -7.41 3.71
C CYS A 171 -2.53 -8.65 4.51
N ASN A 172 -1.44 -8.54 5.24
CA ASN A 172 -0.95 -9.57 6.17
C ASN A 172 -0.51 -8.91 7.49
N PHE A 173 -1.39 -8.07 8.04
CA PHE A 173 -1.13 -7.40 9.32
C PHE A 173 -1.11 -8.40 10.47
N THR A 174 -0.37 -8.07 11.53
CA THR A 174 -0.26 -8.93 12.70
C THR A 174 -1.65 -9.19 13.30
N LYS A 175 -2.09 -10.46 13.28
CA LYS A 175 -3.38 -10.84 13.88
C LYS A 175 -3.29 -10.74 15.40
N PRO A 176 -4.20 -10.01 16.06
CA PRO A 176 -4.20 -9.87 17.52
C PRO A 176 -4.59 -11.18 18.21
N ALA A 177 -4.25 -11.31 19.48
CA ALA A 177 -4.83 -12.35 20.32
C ALA A 177 -6.35 -12.18 20.43
N ALA A 178 -7.07 -13.26 20.71
CA ALA A 178 -8.53 -13.23 20.85
C ALA A 178 -8.96 -12.17 21.89
N GLY A 179 -9.91 -11.32 21.49
CA GLY A 179 -10.45 -10.25 22.32
C GLY A 179 -9.55 -8.99 22.43
N GLN A 180 -8.44 -8.95 21.73
CA GLN A 180 -7.57 -7.76 21.65
C GLN A 180 -7.77 -7.03 20.32
N PRO A 181 -7.64 -5.67 20.30
CA PRO A 181 -7.68 -4.91 19.06
C PRO A 181 -6.43 -5.19 18.21
N ALA A 182 -6.56 -5.17 16.90
CA ALA A 182 -5.42 -5.16 15.99
C ALA A 182 -4.78 -3.76 16.01
N LEU A 183 -3.55 -3.67 16.51
CA LEU A 183 -2.77 -2.44 16.56
C LEU A 183 -1.72 -2.46 15.45
N LEU A 184 -1.88 -1.57 14.49
CA LEU A 184 -0.97 -1.46 13.35
C LEU A 184 0.30 -0.70 13.73
N SER A 185 1.40 -0.99 13.01
CA SER A 185 2.54 -0.08 12.94
C SER A 185 2.22 1.10 12.01
N ALA A 186 3.02 2.16 12.05
CA ALA A 186 2.92 3.23 11.07
C ALA A 186 3.10 2.73 9.62
N ASP A 187 4.01 1.77 9.42
CA ASP A 187 4.26 1.12 8.13
C ASP A 187 3.04 0.29 7.65
N GLU A 188 2.39 -0.46 8.56
CA GLU A 188 1.16 -1.19 8.24
C GLU A 188 0.00 -0.24 7.91
N ALA A 189 -0.10 0.89 8.60
CA ALA A 189 -1.10 1.91 8.29
C ALA A 189 -0.85 2.53 6.90
N ASN A 190 0.40 2.89 6.61
CA ASN A 190 0.81 3.37 5.28
C ASN A 190 0.49 2.35 4.19
N THR A 191 0.77 1.06 4.43
CA THR A 191 0.45 -0.04 3.51
C THR A 191 -1.05 -0.09 3.21
N LEU A 192 -1.92 0.14 4.21
CA LEU A 192 -3.36 0.17 3.96
C LEU A 192 -3.78 1.33 3.06
N PHE A 193 -3.22 2.52 3.23
CA PHE A 193 -3.45 3.65 2.33
C PHE A 193 -2.96 3.34 0.92
N HIS A 194 -1.77 2.75 0.77
CA HIS A 194 -1.22 2.32 -0.51
C HIS A 194 -2.18 1.37 -1.27
N GLU A 195 -2.57 0.25 -0.64
CA GLU A 195 -3.46 -0.72 -1.26
C GLU A 195 -4.86 -0.14 -1.53
N PHE A 196 -5.29 0.79 -0.69
CA PHE A 196 -6.54 1.49 -0.89
C PHE A 196 -6.48 2.45 -2.08
N GLY A 197 -5.36 3.11 -2.35
CA GLY A 197 -5.14 3.90 -3.55
C GLY A 197 -5.29 3.07 -4.83
N HIS A 198 -4.78 1.84 -4.86
CA HIS A 198 -5.07 0.88 -5.93
C HIS A 198 -6.55 0.51 -6.02
N ALA A 199 -7.22 0.36 -4.87
CA ALA A 199 -8.65 0.05 -4.84
C ALA A 199 -9.48 1.19 -5.42
N LEU A 200 -9.17 2.45 -5.08
CA LEU A 200 -9.80 3.64 -5.65
C LEU A 200 -9.61 3.68 -7.18
N HIS A 201 -8.39 3.44 -7.66
CA HIS A 201 -8.11 3.36 -9.10
C HIS A 201 -8.98 2.30 -9.79
N ASN A 202 -9.19 1.13 -9.16
CA ASN A 202 -10.04 0.08 -9.72
C ASN A 202 -11.54 0.40 -9.63
N LEU A 203 -11.99 1.05 -8.56
CA LEU A 203 -13.38 1.46 -8.35
C LEU A 203 -13.81 2.55 -9.33
N PHE A 204 -12.93 3.51 -9.63
CA PHE A 204 -13.21 4.62 -10.54
C PHE A 204 -13.09 4.29 -12.03
N LYS A 205 -12.72 3.05 -12.39
CA LYS A 205 -12.72 2.65 -13.80
C LYS A 205 -14.09 2.81 -14.44
N ASP A 206 -14.10 3.44 -15.61
CA ASP A 206 -15.30 3.59 -16.44
C ASP A 206 -14.96 3.51 -17.92
N VAL A 207 -14.79 2.28 -18.40
CA VAL A 207 -14.39 2.00 -19.79
C VAL A 207 -15.38 1.04 -20.45
N HIS A 208 -15.71 1.31 -21.71
CA HIS A 208 -16.62 0.48 -22.47
C HIS A 208 -16.03 -0.85 -22.94
N TYR A 209 -14.73 -0.88 -23.18
CA TYR A 209 -14.05 -2.05 -23.74
C TYR A 209 -13.11 -2.66 -22.69
N TYR A 210 -13.23 -3.96 -22.52
CA TYR A 210 -12.33 -4.71 -21.64
C TYR A 210 -10.87 -4.52 -22.08
N GLY A 211 -9.98 -4.32 -21.14
CA GLY A 211 -8.54 -4.19 -21.37
C GLY A 211 -8.02 -2.76 -21.57
N VAL A 212 -8.85 -1.80 -22.04
CA VAL A 212 -8.40 -0.40 -22.23
C VAL A 212 -8.21 0.36 -20.92
N ALA A 213 -8.66 -0.19 -19.79
CA ALA A 213 -8.39 0.36 -18.46
C ALA A 213 -7.04 -0.07 -17.88
N SER A 214 -6.28 -0.88 -18.61
CA SER A 214 -4.93 -1.24 -18.19
C SER A 214 -3.98 -0.05 -18.33
N VAL A 215 -3.16 0.16 -17.32
CA VAL A 215 -2.11 1.20 -17.31
C VAL A 215 -0.74 0.56 -17.43
N PRO A 216 0.27 1.27 -17.96
CA PRO A 216 1.65 0.78 -17.95
C PRO A 216 2.10 0.44 -16.53
N ARG A 217 2.95 -0.57 -16.39
CA ARG A 217 3.40 -1.03 -15.08
C ARG A 217 4.22 0.02 -14.31
N ASP A 218 4.90 0.89 -15.00
CA ASP A 218 5.64 2.03 -14.45
C ASP A 218 4.76 3.28 -14.19
N PHE A 219 3.43 3.13 -14.29
CA PHE A 219 2.43 4.11 -13.85
C PHE A 219 1.59 3.59 -12.69
N VAL A 220 1.45 2.27 -12.55
CA VAL A 220 0.44 1.64 -11.68
C VAL A 220 0.54 2.07 -10.20
N GLU A 221 1.74 2.41 -9.74
CA GLU A 221 1.98 2.86 -8.36
C GLU A 221 1.70 4.35 -8.11
N LEU A 222 1.39 5.13 -9.16
CA LEU A 222 1.11 6.56 -8.96
C LEU A 222 -0.08 6.81 -8.02
N PRO A 223 -1.26 6.20 -8.22
CA PRO A 223 -2.40 6.41 -7.34
C PRO A 223 -2.17 5.85 -5.93
N SER A 224 -1.49 4.70 -5.80
CA SER A 224 -1.21 4.11 -4.50
C SER A 224 -0.23 4.95 -3.69
N GLN A 225 0.86 5.40 -4.28
CA GLN A 225 1.87 6.23 -3.62
C GLN A 225 1.36 7.65 -3.30
N ILE A 226 0.47 8.21 -4.10
CA ILE A 226 -0.19 9.49 -3.76
C ILE A 226 -1.08 9.30 -2.53
N ASP A 227 -1.81 8.19 -2.43
CA ASP A 227 -2.72 7.95 -1.31
C ASP A 227 -1.97 7.78 0.02
N GLU A 228 -0.73 7.29 -0.01
CA GLU A 228 0.16 7.18 1.17
C GLU A 228 0.40 8.52 1.87
N HIS A 229 0.44 9.64 1.13
CA HIS A 229 0.67 10.96 1.72
C HIS A 229 -0.39 11.33 2.75
N TRP A 230 -1.64 10.92 2.52
CA TRP A 230 -2.75 11.21 3.42
C TRP A 230 -2.68 10.48 4.77
N ALA A 231 -1.88 9.42 4.87
CA ALA A 231 -1.69 8.68 6.12
C ALA A 231 -1.04 9.52 7.24
N PHE A 232 -0.28 10.55 6.86
CA PHE A 232 0.55 11.34 7.78
C PHE A 232 0.28 12.85 7.68
N GLU A 233 -0.66 13.29 6.84
CA GLU A 233 -1.04 14.69 6.81
C GLU A 233 -1.88 15.06 8.04
N PRO A 234 -1.65 16.25 8.64
CA PRO A 234 -2.54 16.78 9.67
C PRO A 234 -3.91 17.09 9.08
N GLU A 235 -4.95 17.01 9.90
CA GLU A 235 -6.34 17.34 9.53
C GLU A 235 -6.50 18.79 9.04
#